data_f8ebc39a25f8604f993b388db1aba29e
#
_entry.id   f8ebc39a25f8604f993b388db1aba29e
#
_cell.length_a   1.000
_cell.length_b   1.000
_cell.length_c   1.000
_cell.angle_alpha   90.00
_cell.angle_beta   90.00
_cell.angle_gamma   90.00
#
_symmetry.space_group_name_H-M   'P 1'
#
loop_
_entity.id
_entity.type
_entity.pdbx_description
1 polymer ?
#
loop_
_entity_poly.entity_id
_entity_poly.type
_entity_poly.pdbx_seq_one_letter_code
_entity_poly.pdbx_strand_id
1 'polypeptide(L)'
;MWHKLIKFTKNLIECWKLKIFNNQHQDIKIIYYGSVIKPDHARILIFKYTNGTSLMKLSNEYGYNIATIRYFLKKNGIYTRTVKESVIDSIKTKEILGDDFLRENIIGWLLGDGGIRIFKGAVNPVFNYTDQHKDHILYVNDILNKYNIKTNITYNKHNSCYSLQTEALPYFKQFYDLFYGYPGLNENGQKRKILPDIKITPIILRNWFIGDGCSSKGTKTHNHRGVIADKFKNDFILEQLVSLFNTSDGGRVTCYSDGHNSIYGYKYYFNNKSFIKMLEYIGECPVESYRYKWITKSEKI
;
A
#
# COMPACT_ATOMS: atom_id res chain seq x y z
N MET A 1 -32.50 8.22 6.68
CA MET A 1 -32.87 9.58 7.11
C MET A 1 -31.65 10.41 7.50
N TRP A 2 -30.71 9.93 8.27
CA TRP A 2 -29.51 10.66 8.72
C TRP A 2 -28.55 11.14 7.58
N HIS A 3 -28.38 10.39 6.50
CA HIS A 3 -27.51 10.79 5.37
C HIS A 3 -28.03 12.03 4.61
N LYS A 4 -29.34 12.25 4.56
CA LYS A 4 -29.94 13.45 3.94
C LYS A 4 -29.75 14.70 4.84
N LEU A 5 -29.78 14.52 6.17
CA LEU A 5 -29.53 15.62 7.11
C LEU A 5 -28.08 16.11 7.06
N ILE A 6 -27.11 15.19 6.99
CA ILE A 6 -25.68 15.55 6.93
C ILE A 6 -25.35 16.27 5.61
N LYS A 7 -25.96 15.88 4.51
CA LYS A 7 -25.78 16.57 3.21
C LYS A 7 -26.42 17.96 3.21
N PHE A 8 -27.56 18.11 3.88
CA PHE A 8 -28.27 19.39 4.02
C PHE A 8 -27.51 20.36 4.92
N THR A 9 -26.96 19.89 6.03
CA THR A 9 -26.14 20.72 6.95
C THR A 9 -24.80 21.12 6.30
N LYS A 10 -24.14 20.26 5.52
CA LYS A 10 -22.94 20.65 4.75
C LYS A 10 -23.24 21.74 3.73
N ASN A 11 -24.33 21.62 2.98
CA ASN A 11 -24.72 22.65 2.01
C ASN A 11 -25.13 23.98 2.67
N LEU A 12 -25.76 23.94 3.84
CA LEU A 12 -26.07 25.14 4.63
C LEU A 12 -24.81 25.83 5.16
N ILE A 13 -23.83 25.05 5.63
CA ILE A 13 -22.55 25.58 6.11
C ILE A 13 -21.75 26.19 4.94
N GLU A 14 -21.79 25.58 3.75
CA GLU A 14 -21.16 26.16 2.55
C GLU A 14 -21.88 27.42 2.06
N CYS A 15 -23.21 27.44 2.05
CA CYS A 15 -23.97 28.65 1.76
C CYS A 15 -23.74 29.77 2.81
N TRP A 16 -23.63 29.40 4.09
CA TRP A 16 -23.31 30.36 5.15
C TRP A 16 -21.88 30.89 5.04
N LYS A 17 -20.91 30.03 4.73
CA LYS A 17 -19.54 30.47 4.44
C LYS A 17 -19.46 31.38 3.23
N LEU A 18 -20.21 31.11 2.18
CA LEU A 18 -20.31 31.97 1.00
C LEU A 18 -21.00 33.32 1.33
N LYS A 19 -22.06 33.34 2.17
CA LYS A 19 -22.71 34.57 2.62
C LYS A 19 -21.83 35.41 3.54
N ILE A 20 -21.15 34.77 4.50
CA ILE A 20 -20.21 35.47 5.39
C ILE A 20 -19.01 35.97 4.55
N PHE A 21 -18.53 35.21 3.62
CA PHE A 21 -17.46 35.62 2.71
C PHE A 21 -17.87 36.80 1.83
N ASN A 22 -19.08 36.80 1.29
CA ASN A 22 -19.60 37.92 0.48
C ASN A 22 -19.86 39.17 1.31
N ASN A 23 -20.32 39.04 2.56
CA ASN A 23 -20.58 40.21 3.45
C ASN A 23 -19.30 40.78 4.10
N GLN A 24 -18.27 39.93 4.31
CA GLN A 24 -16.98 40.41 4.86
C GLN A 24 -16.03 40.96 3.78
N HIS A 25 -16.30 40.72 2.48
CA HIS A 25 -15.40 41.12 1.41
C HIS A 25 -15.75 42.45 0.72
N GLN A 26 -16.80 43.13 1.15
CA GLN A 26 -17.05 44.50 0.65
C GLN A 26 -15.98 45.51 1.08
N ASP A 27 -15.18 45.22 2.15
CA ASP A 27 -14.16 46.12 2.68
C ASP A 27 -12.71 45.58 2.69
N ILE A 28 -12.43 44.41 2.12
CA ILE A 28 -11.04 43.98 2.01
C ILE A 28 -10.36 44.82 0.91
N LYS A 29 -9.61 45.84 1.37
CA LYS A 29 -8.71 46.61 0.53
C LYS A 29 -7.60 45.68 0.03
N ILE A 30 -7.81 45.07 -1.16
CA ILE A 30 -6.81 44.21 -1.79
C ILE A 30 -5.59 45.07 -2.08
N ILE A 31 -4.48 44.79 -1.42
CA ILE A 31 -3.24 45.53 -1.59
C ILE A 31 -2.59 45.09 -2.88
N TYR A 32 -2.73 45.90 -3.91
CA TYR A 32 -2.03 45.75 -5.18
C TYR A 32 -0.62 46.32 -5.05
N TYR A 33 0.36 45.50 -4.73
CA TYR A 33 1.77 45.89 -4.84
C TYR A 33 2.32 45.46 -6.18
N GLY A 34 2.58 46.45 -7.04
CA GLY A 34 3.36 46.30 -8.27
C GLY A 34 2.79 45.26 -9.24
N SER A 35 1.77 45.61 -9.92
CA SER A 35 1.34 45.25 -11.31
C SER A 35 1.49 43.86 -11.90
N VAL A 36 1.79 42.80 -11.15
CA VAL A 36 1.98 41.47 -11.77
C VAL A 36 0.68 40.66 -11.81
N ILE A 37 -0.19 40.80 -10.81
CA ILE A 37 -1.47 40.07 -10.77
C ILE A 37 -2.60 41.04 -11.15
N LYS A 38 -3.38 40.66 -12.19
CA LYS A 38 -4.52 41.43 -12.65
C LYS A 38 -5.58 41.55 -11.56
N PRO A 39 -6.24 42.70 -11.37
CA PRO A 39 -7.28 42.90 -10.36
C PRO A 39 -8.37 41.84 -10.37
N ASP A 40 -8.83 41.44 -11.55
CA ASP A 40 -9.87 40.43 -11.73
C ASP A 40 -9.43 39.05 -11.26
N HIS A 41 -8.14 38.74 -11.39
CA HIS A 41 -7.58 37.46 -10.92
C HIS A 41 -7.32 37.45 -9.41
N ALA A 42 -7.09 38.60 -8.79
CA ALA A 42 -6.69 38.68 -7.38
C ALA A 42 -7.73 38.04 -6.44
N ARG A 43 -9.01 38.38 -6.58
CA ARG A 43 -10.10 37.80 -5.79
C ARG A 43 -10.25 36.30 -6.02
N ILE A 44 -10.17 35.89 -7.29
CA ILE A 44 -10.30 34.50 -7.70
C ILE A 44 -9.16 33.65 -7.15
N LEU A 45 -7.91 34.15 -7.19
CA LEU A 45 -6.75 33.47 -6.65
C LEU A 45 -6.87 33.24 -5.14
N ILE A 46 -7.28 34.27 -4.39
CA ILE A 46 -7.53 34.15 -2.96
C ILE A 46 -8.62 33.09 -2.70
N PHE A 47 -9.78 33.23 -3.35
CA PHE A 47 -10.89 32.32 -3.19
C PHE A 47 -10.52 30.86 -3.51
N LYS A 48 -9.93 30.62 -4.67
CA LYS A 48 -9.53 29.25 -5.07
C LYS A 48 -8.47 28.66 -4.14
N TYR A 49 -7.50 29.48 -3.71
CA TYR A 49 -6.46 29.01 -2.80
C TYR A 49 -6.99 28.66 -1.42
N THR A 50 -7.84 29.49 -0.83
CA THR A 50 -8.47 29.23 0.48
C THR A 50 -9.41 28.03 0.45
N ASN A 51 -9.99 27.72 -0.74
CA ASN A 51 -10.80 26.52 -0.97
C ASN A 51 -9.98 25.29 -1.44
N GLY A 52 -8.68 25.26 -1.17
CA GLY A 52 -7.86 24.05 -1.32
C GLY A 52 -7.08 23.93 -2.64
N THR A 53 -7.27 24.84 -3.62
CA THR A 53 -6.51 24.77 -4.89
C THR A 53 -5.01 24.99 -4.62
N SER A 54 -4.15 24.15 -5.20
CA SER A 54 -2.70 24.26 -5.01
C SER A 54 -2.11 25.44 -5.79
N LEU A 55 -0.98 25.99 -5.29
CA LEU A 55 -0.25 27.06 -5.99
C LEU A 55 0.17 26.67 -7.41
N MET A 56 0.56 25.41 -7.61
CA MET A 56 0.93 24.87 -8.93
C MET A 56 -0.25 24.93 -9.90
N LYS A 57 -1.45 24.49 -9.47
CA LYS A 57 -2.66 24.52 -10.30
C LYS A 57 -3.07 25.94 -10.64
N LEU A 58 -2.98 26.87 -9.67
CA LEU A 58 -3.24 28.30 -9.91
C LEU A 58 -2.21 28.90 -10.87
N SER A 59 -0.94 28.53 -10.73
CA SER A 59 0.14 28.96 -11.65
C SER A 59 -0.17 28.53 -13.09
N ASN A 60 -0.53 27.26 -13.29
CA ASN A 60 -0.86 26.72 -14.62
C ASN A 60 -2.12 27.34 -15.21
N GLU A 61 -3.14 27.61 -14.40
CA GLU A 61 -4.44 28.14 -14.83
C GLU A 61 -4.38 29.62 -15.21
N TYR A 62 -3.61 30.42 -14.44
CA TYR A 62 -3.55 31.88 -14.60
C TYR A 62 -2.26 32.40 -15.18
N GLY A 63 -1.28 31.54 -15.44
CA GLY A 63 0.00 31.90 -16.04
C GLY A 63 0.95 32.70 -15.16
N TYR A 64 0.68 32.81 -13.85
CA TYR A 64 1.56 33.49 -12.92
C TYR A 64 2.59 32.53 -12.31
N ASN A 65 3.82 33.03 -12.06
CA ASN A 65 4.82 32.26 -11.33
C ASN A 65 4.33 31.92 -9.89
N ILE A 66 4.62 30.73 -9.42
CA ILE A 66 4.25 30.25 -8.07
C ILE A 66 4.74 31.23 -6.98
N ALA A 67 5.97 31.74 -7.13
CA ALA A 67 6.54 32.72 -6.18
C ALA A 67 5.71 34.03 -6.15
N THR A 68 5.25 34.48 -7.29
CA THR A 68 4.38 35.67 -7.43
C THR A 68 3.05 35.45 -6.72
N ILE A 69 2.38 34.32 -6.95
CA ILE A 69 1.11 33.98 -6.28
C ILE A 69 1.32 33.86 -4.77
N ARG A 70 2.39 33.19 -4.34
CA ARG A 70 2.73 33.04 -2.91
C ARG A 70 2.96 34.39 -2.23
N TYR A 71 3.73 35.25 -2.86
CA TYR A 71 4.00 36.62 -2.35
C TYR A 71 2.71 37.42 -2.25
N PHE A 72 1.87 37.40 -3.29
CA PHE A 72 0.58 38.07 -3.30
C PHE A 72 -0.34 37.59 -2.17
N LEU A 73 -0.50 36.27 -1.99
CA LEU A 73 -1.31 35.70 -0.92
C LEU A 73 -0.79 36.14 0.45
N LYS A 74 0.52 36.05 0.68
CA LYS A 74 1.16 36.47 1.93
C LYS A 74 0.92 37.96 2.22
N LYS A 75 1.02 38.84 1.23
CA LYS A 75 0.76 40.28 1.38
C LYS A 75 -0.69 40.59 1.71
N ASN A 76 -1.62 39.74 1.29
CA ASN A 76 -3.04 39.85 1.64
C ASN A 76 -3.40 39.06 2.92
N GLY A 77 -2.43 38.71 3.75
CA GLY A 77 -2.68 38.04 5.04
C GLY A 77 -3.07 36.56 4.90
N ILE A 78 -2.99 35.99 3.70
CA ILE A 78 -3.35 34.59 3.47
C ILE A 78 -2.14 33.70 3.77
N TYR A 79 -2.31 32.79 4.75
CA TYR A 79 -1.30 31.80 5.06
C TYR A 79 -1.10 30.86 3.86
N THR A 80 0.16 30.71 3.45
CA THR A 80 0.49 29.79 2.35
C THR A 80 0.91 28.44 2.90
N ARG A 81 0.15 27.41 2.55
CA ARG A 81 0.42 26.03 2.96
C ARG A 81 1.84 25.61 2.58
N THR A 82 2.50 24.89 3.46
CA THR A 82 3.73 24.19 3.17
C THR A 82 3.47 23.07 2.16
N VAL A 83 4.52 22.54 1.53
CA VAL A 83 4.40 21.35 0.65
C VAL A 83 3.73 20.20 1.40
N LYS A 84 4.11 20.00 2.67
CA LYS A 84 3.55 18.95 3.54
C LYS A 84 2.05 19.13 3.73
N GLU A 85 1.58 20.32 4.06
CA GLU A 85 0.16 20.64 4.23
C GLU A 85 -0.62 20.50 2.92
N SER A 86 -0.05 20.95 1.80
CA SER A 86 -0.67 20.80 0.48
C SER A 86 -0.83 19.33 0.06
N VAL A 87 0.14 18.49 0.41
CA VAL A 87 0.08 17.04 0.19
C VAL A 87 -1.01 16.42 1.07
N ILE A 88 -1.07 16.79 2.35
CA ILE A 88 -2.12 16.30 3.27
C ILE A 88 -3.52 16.67 2.75
N ASP A 89 -3.72 17.90 2.30
CA ASP A 89 -5.02 18.36 1.79
C ASP A 89 -5.41 17.64 0.49
N SER A 90 -4.45 17.38 -0.40
CA SER A 90 -4.72 16.64 -1.65
C SER A 90 -5.05 15.16 -1.41
N ILE A 91 -4.50 14.58 -0.34
CA ILE A 91 -4.68 13.18 0.04
C ILE A 91 -5.98 12.96 0.80
N LYS A 92 -6.44 13.93 1.59
CA LYS A 92 -7.76 13.85 2.26
C LYS A 92 -8.93 13.66 1.30
N THR A 93 -8.74 13.96 0.02
CA THR A 93 -9.75 13.77 -1.03
C THR A 93 -9.72 12.41 -1.71
N LYS A 94 -8.65 11.63 -1.52
CA LYS A 94 -8.51 10.29 -2.11
C LYS A 94 -8.75 9.21 -1.06
N GLU A 95 -10.02 8.96 -0.77
CA GLU A 95 -10.42 7.85 0.06
C GLU A 95 -10.38 6.56 -0.77
N ILE A 96 -9.55 5.61 -0.37
CA ILE A 96 -9.54 4.29 -0.96
C ILE A 96 -10.49 3.43 -0.15
N LEU A 97 -11.62 3.10 -0.76
CA LEU A 97 -12.56 2.11 -0.24
C LEU A 97 -12.00 0.71 -0.54
N GLY A 98 -11.00 0.30 0.24
CA GLY A 98 -10.45 -1.04 0.16
C GLY A 98 -11.40 -2.02 0.83
N ASP A 99 -11.73 -3.09 0.13
CA ASP A 99 -12.45 -4.24 0.65
C ASP A 99 -11.49 -5.31 1.20
N ASP A 100 -12.04 -6.41 1.67
CA ASP A 100 -11.25 -7.53 2.19
C ASP A 100 -10.34 -8.13 1.11
N PHE A 101 -10.77 -8.14 -0.16
CA PHE A 101 -9.95 -8.67 -1.25
C PHE A 101 -8.65 -7.87 -1.43
N LEU A 102 -8.71 -6.54 -1.49
CA LEU A 102 -7.51 -5.71 -1.58
C LEU A 102 -6.65 -5.86 -0.31
N ARG A 103 -7.28 -5.86 0.86
CA ARG A 103 -6.60 -5.99 2.15
C ARG A 103 -5.82 -7.30 2.23
N GLU A 104 -6.44 -8.42 1.87
CA GLU A 104 -5.81 -9.75 1.90
C GLU A 104 -4.67 -9.87 0.89
N ASN A 105 -4.82 -9.30 -0.32
CA ASN A 105 -3.73 -9.26 -1.29
C ASN A 105 -2.52 -8.50 -0.74
N ILE A 106 -2.71 -7.30 -0.18
CA ILE A 106 -1.62 -6.51 0.40
C ILE A 106 -0.95 -7.26 1.56
N ILE A 107 -1.72 -7.87 2.45
CA ILE A 107 -1.17 -8.67 3.56
C ILE A 107 -0.32 -9.83 3.02
N GLY A 108 -0.86 -10.59 2.07
CA GLY A 108 -0.14 -11.72 1.49
C GLY A 108 1.16 -11.32 0.77
N TRP A 109 1.14 -10.20 0.05
CA TRP A 109 2.35 -9.64 -0.55
C TRP A 109 3.34 -9.15 0.51
N LEU A 110 2.86 -8.56 1.61
CA LEU A 110 3.72 -8.12 2.71
C LEU A 110 4.30 -9.29 3.49
N LEU A 111 3.66 -10.44 3.56
CA LEU A 111 4.27 -11.64 4.11
C LEU A 111 5.46 -12.11 3.26
N GLY A 112 5.34 -12.06 1.94
CA GLY A 112 6.42 -12.35 0.99
C GLY A 112 7.32 -11.14 0.69
N ASP A 113 7.54 -10.88 -0.60
CA ASP A 113 8.50 -9.91 -1.15
C ASP A 113 8.07 -8.44 -1.05
N GLY A 114 6.86 -8.16 -0.60
CA GLY A 114 6.33 -6.81 -0.46
C GLY A 114 6.92 -6.05 0.72
N GLY A 115 6.92 -4.73 0.61
CA GLY A 115 7.36 -3.83 1.66
C GLY A 115 6.55 -2.54 1.72
N ILE A 116 6.54 -1.91 2.89
CA ILE A 116 5.98 -0.58 3.09
C ILE A 116 7.04 0.31 3.72
N ARG A 117 7.18 1.53 3.21
CA ARG A 117 8.13 2.50 3.75
C ARG A 117 7.56 3.90 3.78
N ILE A 118 8.04 4.70 4.71
CA ILE A 118 7.78 6.14 4.80
C ILE A 118 9.08 6.84 4.44
N PHE A 119 9.07 7.64 3.38
CA PHE A 119 10.24 8.44 3.02
C PHE A 119 10.46 9.57 4.02
N LYS A 120 11.71 10.01 4.18
CA LYS A 120 12.07 11.15 5.05
C LYS A 120 11.24 12.37 4.64
N GLY A 121 10.50 12.92 5.58
CA GLY A 121 9.63 14.08 5.35
C GLY A 121 8.25 13.76 4.73
N ALA A 122 7.99 12.52 4.34
CA ALA A 122 6.67 12.10 3.91
C ALA A 122 5.75 11.83 5.11
N VAL A 123 4.44 12.04 4.91
CA VAL A 123 3.40 11.78 5.93
C VAL A 123 2.85 10.37 5.76
N ASN A 124 2.69 9.94 4.53
CA ASN A 124 2.04 8.68 4.20
C ASN A 124 3.04 7.65 3.67
N PRO A 125 2.79 6.39 3.97
CA PRO A 125 3.60 5.30 3.44
C PRO A 125 3.33 5.06 1.95
N VAL A 126 4.31 4.43 1.31
CA VAL A 126 4.17 3.81 -0.02
C VAL A 126 4.31 2.30 0.13
N PHE A 127 3.54 1.56 -0.65
CA PHE A 127 3.74 0.13 -0.84
C PHE A 127 4.71 -0.07 -2.00
N ASN A 128 5.64 -1.01 -1.84
CA ASN A 128 6.57 -1.42 -2.89
C ASN A 128 6.60 -2.94 -3.00
N TYR A 129 6.75 -3.42 -4.22
CA TYR A 129 6.88 -4.84 -4.54
C TYR A 129 8.00 -5.03 -5.57
N THR A 130 8.81 -6.06 -5.40
CA THR A 130 9.92 -6.34 -6.32
C THR A 130 9.89 -7.80 -6.71
N ASP A 131 10.01 -8.09 -8.01
CA ASP A 131 9.99 -9.44 -8.54
C ASP A 131 10.84 -9.54 -9.83
N GLN A 132 11.37 -10.72 -10.11
CA GLN A 132 12.06 -11.02 -11.36
C GLN A 132 11.07 -11.22 -12.52
N HIS A 133 9.85 -11.63 -12.23
CA HIS A 133 8.82 -11.97 -13.20
C HIS A 133 7.90 -10.77 -13.49
N LYS A 134 7.95 -10.30 -14.74
CA LYS A 134 7.16 -9.16 -15.20
C LYS A 134 5.65 -9.39 -15.10
N ASP A 135 5.17 -10.59 -15.45
CA ASP A 135 3.77 -10.95 -15.41
C ASP A 135 3.19 -10.87 -13.99
N HIS A 136 3.98 -11.22 -12.96
CA HIS A 136 3.55 -11.08 -11.58
C HIS A 136 3.48 -9.61 -11.15
N ILE A 137 4.46 -8.79 -11.52
CA ILE A 137 4.40 -7.33 -11.27
C ILE A 137 3.16 -6.71 -11.94
N LEU A 138 2.83 -7.12 -13.15
CA LEU A 138 1.62 -6.65 -13.85
C LEU A 138 0.35 -7.13 -13.14
N TYR A 139 0.30 -8.35 -12.64
CA TYR A 139 -0.82 -8.87 -11.84
C TYR A 139 -1.03 -8.03 -10.56
N VAL A 140 0.04 -7.71 -9.82
CA VAL A 140 -0.03 -6.83 -8.64
C VAL A 140 -0.51 -5.44 -9.02
N ASN A 141 0.01 -4.88 -10.12
CA ASN A 141 -0.38 -3.59 -10.65
C ASN A 141 -1.86 -3.54 -11.01
N ASP A 142 -2.38 -4.55 -11.68
CA ASP A 142 -3.77 -4.59 -12.14
C ASP A 142 -4.75 -4.64 -10.96
N ILE A 143 -4.41 -5.39 -9.89
CA ILE A 143 -5.20 -5.37 -8.67
C ILE A 143 -5.21 -3.98 -8.05
N LEU A 144 -4.06 -3.34 -7.88
CA LEU A 144 -3.97 -2.00 -7.30
C LEU A 144 -4.72 -0.95 -8.12
N ASN A 145 -4.64 -1.04 -9.45
CA ASN A 145 -5.33 -0.11 -10.36
C ASN A 145 -6.86 -0.23 -10.30
N LYS A 146 -7.43 -1.43 -10.04
CA LYS A 146 -8.88 -1.60 -9.81
C LYS A 146 -9.40 -0.74 -8.65
N TYR A 147 -8.54 -0.42 -7.69
CA TYR A 147 -8.84 0.46 -6.55
C TYR A 147 -8.33 1.90 -6.75
N ASN A 148 -8.03 2.28 -8.00
CA ASN A 148 -7.49 3.60 -8.34
C ASN A 148 -6.16 3.95 -7.62
N ILE A 149 -5.39 2.97 -7.20
CA ILE A 149 -4.06 3.17 -6.60
C ILE A 149 -3.05 3.27 -7.74
N LYS A 150 -2.50 4.47 -7.94
CA LYS A 150 -1.49 4.71 -8.97
C LYS A 150 -0.17 4.03 -8.59
N THR A 151 0.44 3.44 -9.59
CA THR A 151 1.72 2.74 -9.46
C THR A 151 2.73 3.25 -10.47
N ASN A 152 4.00 3.07 -10.15
CA ASN A 152 5.12 3.25 -11.05
C ASN A 152 5.91 1.94 -11.10
N ILE A 153 6.16 1.42 -12.31
CA ILE A 153 6.92 0.19 -12.52
C ILE A 153 8.25 0.56 -13.17
N THR A 154 9.33 0.09 -12.58
CA THR A 154 10.69 0.28 -13.09
C THR A 154 11.41 -1.06 -13.23
N TYR A 155 12.30 -1.18 -14.20
CA TYR A 155 13.17 -2.35 -14.36
C TYR A 155 14.59 -2.00 -13.98
N ASN A 156 15.17 -2.76 -13.04
CA ASN A 156 16.55 -2.63 -12.63
C ASN A 156 17.41 -3.66 -13.35
N LYS A 157 18.26 -3.20 -14.29
CA LYS A 157 19.13 -4.06 -15.09
C LYS A 157 20.21 -4.79 -14.28
N HIS A 158 20.66 -4.21 -13.15
CA HIS A 158 21.76 -4.81 -12.36
C HIS A 158 21.34 -6.11 -11.66
N ASN A 159 20.12 -6.17 -11.16
CA ASN A 159 19.60 -7.36 -10.48
C ASN A 159 18.49 -8.09 -11.28
N SER A 160 18.24 -7.64 -12.52
CA SER A 160 17.22 -8.21 -13.42
C SER A 160 15.83 -8.30 -12.78
N CYS A 161 15.46 -7.32 -11.96
CA CYS A 161 14.18 -7.27 -11.25
C CYS A 161 13.31 -6.11 -11.69
N TYR A 162 12.01 -6.32 -11.70
CA TYR A 162 11.00 -5.27 -11.80
C TYR A 162 10.63 -4.81 -10.40
N SER A 163 10.48 -3.50 -10.23
CA SER A 163 10.02 -2.89 -8.99
C SER A 163 8.78 -2.08 -9.25
N LEU A 164 7.73 -2.34 -8.47
CA LEU A 164 6.50 -1.58 -8.44
C LEU A 164 6.48 -0.72 -7.17
N GLN A 165 6.14 0.55 -7.31
CA GLN A 165 5.94 1.46 -6.19
C GLN A 165 4.63 2.21 -6.38
N THR A 166 3.83 2.30 -5.31
CA THR A 166 2.58 3.07 -5.31
C THR A 166 2.83 4.55 -5.02
N GLU A 167 1.83 5.37 -5.27
CA GLU A 167 1.76 6.69 -4.66
C GLU A 167 1.67 6.57 -3.11
N ALA A 168 2.03 7.65 -2.40
CA ALA A 168 1.98 7.69 -0.94
C ALA A 168 0.52 7.92 -0.48
N LEU A 169 -0.08 6.96 0.23
CA LEU A 169 -1.49 6.98 0.62
C LEU A 169 -1.69 6.71 2.11
N PRO A 170 -2.66 7.38 2.78
CA PRO A 170 -3.05 7.08 4.15
C PRO A 170 -3.50 5.64 4.33
N TYR A 171 -4.10 5.04 3.29
CA TYR A 171 -4.57 3.66 3.27
C TYR A 171 -3.49 2.65 3.70
N PHE A 172 -2.24 2.88 3.31
CA PHE A 172 -1.13 1.99 3.67
C PHE A 172 -0.66 2.14 5.12
N LYS A 173 -1.14 3.16 5.87
CA LYS A 173 -0.71 3.38 7.26
C LYS A 173 -1.09 2.21 8.18
N GLN A 174 -2.27 1.63 8.02
CA GLN A 174 -2.72 0.47 8.77
C GLN A 174 -1.78 -0.74 8.61
N PHE A 175 -1.31 -0.99 7.39
CA PHE A 175 -0.37 -2.08 7.12
C PHE A 175 1.04 -1.75 7.61
N TYR A 176 1.45 -0.47 7.50
CA TYR A 176 2.72 -0.03 8.07
C TYR A 176 2.74 -0.25 9.59
N ASP A 177 1.66 0.10 10.29
CA ASP A 177 1.56 -0.10 11.73
C ASP A 177 1.50 -1.58 12.10
N LEU A 178 0.80 -2.39 11.31
CA LEU A 178 0.69 -3.83 11.50
C LEU A 178 2.05 -4.54 11.37
N PHE A 179 2.85 -4.21 10.36
CA PHE A 179 4.10 -4.91 10.05
C PHE A 179 5.35 -4.23 10.61
N TYR A 180 5.30 -2.95 10.97
CA TYR A 180 6.46 -2.15 11.41
C TYR A 180 6.18 -1.32 12.67
N GLY A 181 5.00 -1.47 13.28
CA GLY A 181 4.54 -0.62 14.39
C GLY A 181 5.21 -0.91 15.73
N TYR A 182 5.81 -2.08 15.92
CA TYR A 182 6.48 -2.43 17.16
C TYR A 182 7.92 -1.88 17.23
N PRO A 183 8.44 -1.53 18.43
CA PRO A 183 9.73 -0.87 18.60
C PRO A 183 10.88 -1.87 18.47
N GLY A 184 11.08 -2.39 17.26
CA GLY A 184 12.29 -3.15 16.93
C GLY A 184 13.05 -2.36 15.86
N LEU A 185 13.98 -1.51 16.26
CA LEU A 185 14.95 -0.96 15.33
C LEU A 185 16.02 -2.03 15.08
N ASN A 186 16.42 -2.20 13.81
CA ASN A 186 17.63 -2.96 13.50
C ASN A 186 18.86 -2.17 13.96
N GLU A 187 20.05 -2.78 13.88
CA GLU A 187 21.33 -2.16 14.25
C GLU A 187 21.58 -0.81 13.55
N ASN A 188 20.91 -0.55 12.44
CA ASN A 188 20.99 0.69 11.66
C ASN A 188 19.85 1.70 11.98
N GLY A 189 19.08 1.49 13.05
CA GLY A 189 17.98 2.37 13.43
C GLY A 189 16.75 2.32 12.52
N GLN A 190 16.65 1.32 11.62
CA GLN A 190 15.50 1.13 10.76
C GLN A 190 14.47 0.22 11.43
N LYS A 191 13.19 0.52 11.25
CA LYS A 191 12.12 -0.35 11.73
C LYS A 191 12.17 -1.72 11.04
N ARG A 192 12.12 -2.77 11.85
CA ARG A 192 12.17 -4.15 11.39
C ARG A 192 10.76 -4.62 11.05
N LYS A 193 10.61 -5.26 9.90
CA LYS A 193 9.36 -5.94 9.56
C LYS A 193 9.15 -7.11 10.53
N ILE A 194 7.97 -7.23 11.09
CA ILE A 194 7.55 -8.33 11.96
C ILE A 194 6.53 -9.20 11.24
N LEU A 195 6.34 -10.42 11.73
CA LEU A 195 5.27 -11.31 11.30
C LEU A 195 4.10 -11.15 12.27
N PRO A 196 3.03 -10.40 11.89
CA PRO A 196 1.93 -10.14 12.80
C PRO A 196 0.98 -11.34 12.94
N ASP A 197 0.17 -11.33 14.00
CA ASP A 197 -0.92 -12.29 14.18
C ASP A 197 -2.06 -11.94 13.23
N ILE A 198 -2.16 -12.70 12.16
CA ILE A 198 -3.18 -12.53 11.10
C ILE A 198 -3.92 -13.83 10.85
N LYS A 199 -5.20 -13.71 10.50
CA LYS A 199 -5.98 -14.84 10.03
C LYS A 199 -5.54 -15.23 8.62
N ILE A 200 -5.13 -16.47 8.44
CA ILE A 200 -4.71 -17.01 7.13
C ILE A 200 -5.94 -17.30 6.28
N THR A 201 -6.03 -16.62 5.14
CA THR A 201 -7.04 -16.84 4.11
C THR A 201 -6.40 -17.43 2.85
N PRO A 202 -7.19 -17.98 1.90
CA PRO A 202 -6.66 -18.48 0.64
C PRO A 202 -5.82 -17.44 -0.11
N ILE A 203 -6.27 -16.18 -0.17
CA ILE A 203 -5.58 -15.10 -0.88
C ILE A 203 -4.26 -14.75 -0.19
N ILE A 204 -4.29 -14.60 1.14
CA ILE A 204 -3.08 -14.29 1.93
C ILE A 204 -2.04 -15.39 1.73
N LEU A 205 -2.44 -16.65 1.90
CA LEU A 205 -1.52 -17.79 1.80
C LEU A 205 -0.97 -17.97 0.38
N ARG A 206 -1.80 -17.76 -0.65
CA ARG A 206 -1.39 -17.81 -2.05
C ARG A 206 -0.29 -16.80 -2.35
N ASN A 207 -0.50 -15.53 -1.99
CA ASN A 207 0.45 -14.48 -2.27
C ASN A 207 1.74 -14.64 -1.45
N TRP A 208 1.64 -15.12 -0.22
CA TRP A 208 2.81 -15.47 0.59
C TRP A 208 3.58 -16.63 -0.02
N PHE A 209 2.90 -17.70 -0.47
CA PHE A 209 3.53 -18.83 -1.15
C PHE A 209 4.16 -18.44 -2.49
N ILE A 210 3.60 -17.51 -3.23
CA ILE A 210 4.22 -16.96 -4.44
C ILE A 210 5.57 -16.30 -4.12
N GLY A 211 5.66 -15.44 -3.11
CA GLY A 211 6.90 -14.79 -2.69
C GLY A 211 7.89 -15.81 -2.09
N ASP A 212 7.65 -16.24 -0.88
CA ASP A 212 8.59 -17.00 -0.06
C ASP A 212 8.42 -18.53 -0.14
N GLY A 213 7.47 -19.00 -0.94
CA GLY A 213 7.18 -20.42 -1.06
C GLY A 213 8.08 -21.13 -2.07
N CYS A 214 8.36 -22.41 -1.77
CA CYS A 214 9.07 -23.31 -2.64
C CYS A 214 8.38 -24.67 -2.65
N SER A 215 8.29 -25.30 -3.83
CA SER A 215 7.89 -26.70 -3.97
C SER A 215 9.10 -27.56 -4.34
N SER A 216 9.33 -28.62 -3.60
CA SER A 216 10.36 -29.60 -3.96
C SER A 216 9.72 -30.76 -4.72
N LYS A 217 10.22 -31.04 -5.93
CA LYS A 217 9.85 -32.26 -6.64
C LYS A 217 10.34 -33.47 -5.83
N GLY A 218 9.43 -34.37 -5.52
CA GLY A 218 9.83 -35.61 -4.86
C GLY A 218 10.80 -36.39 -5.74
N THR A 219 11.80 -37.00 -5.14
CA THR A 219 12.67 -38.00 -5.76
C THR A 219 12.03 -39.39 -5.62
N LYS A 220 12.70 -40.44 -6.13
CA LYS A 220 12.26 -41.84 -5.90
C LYS A 220 12.13 -42.18 -4.40
N THR A 221 12.91 -41.50 -3.54
CA THR A 221 13.00 -41.75 -2.10
C THR A 221 12.31 -40.67 -1.24
N HIS A 222 11.96 -39.51 -1.81
CA HIS A 222 11.35 -38.40 -1.05
C HIS A 222 10.07 -37.96 -1.73
N ASN A 223 9.02 -37.80 -0.92
CA ASN A 223 7.73 -37.30 -1.38
C ASN A 223 7.81 -35.81 -1.73
N HIS A 224 6.92 -35.36 -2.62
CA HIS A 224 6.70 -33.97 -2.91
C HIS A 224 6.33 -33.21 -1.64
N ARG A 225 6.85 -32.01 -1.47
CA ARG A 225 6.58 -31.17 -0.28
C ARG A 225 6.61 -29.70 -0.62
N GLY A 226 5.83 -28.91 0.11
CA GLY A 226 5.88 -27.46 0.08
C GLY A 226 6.63 -26.90 1.29
N VAL A 227 7.23 -25.76 1.10
CA VAL A 227 7.90 -24.98 2.14
C VAL A 227 7.56 -23.52 1.96
N ILE A 228 7.30 -22.82 3.06
CA ILE A 228 7.25 -21.37 3.08
C ILE A 228 8.32 -20.91 4.09
N ALA A 229 9.24 -20.06 3.64
CA ALA A 229 10.28 -19.50 4.48
C ALA A 229 9.80 -18.19 5.10
N ASP A 230 10.18 -17.93 6.35
CA ASP A 230 9.98 -16.64 7.00
C ASP A 230 11.16 -16.35 7.95
N LYS A 231 11.41 -15.07 8.17
CA LYS A 231 12.48 -14.64 9.08
C LYS A 231 12.13 -14.89 10.54
N PHE A 232 10.85 -14.92 10.88
CA PHE A 232 10.36 -15.04 12.25
C PHE A 232 9.42 -16.23 12.38
N LYS A 233 9.51 -16.94 13.53
CA LYS A 233 8.48 -17.88 13.93
C LYS A 233 7.26 -17.11 14.44
N ASN A 234 6.08 -17.52 14.01
CA ASN A 234 4.83 -17.06 14.58
C ASN A 234 3.97 -18.29 14.93
N ASP A 235 3.78 -18.50 16.22
CA ASP A 235 3.05 -19.67 16.72
C ASP A 235 1.56 -19.60 16.38
N PHE A 236 0.96 -18.42 16.35
CA PHE A 236 -0.44 -18.22 15.94
C PHE A 236 -0.67 -18.62 14.48
N ILE A 237 0.26 -18.28 13.58
CA ILE A 237 0.20 -18.70 12.18
C ILE A 237 0.44 -20.19 12.06
N LEU A 238 1.41 -20.75 12.80
CA LEU A 238 1.67 -22.19 12.78
C LEU A 238 0.44 -23.00 13.22
N GLU A 239 -0.23 -22.61 14.29
CA GLU A 239 -1.47 -23.24 14.76
C GLU A 239 -2.56 -23.24 13.70
N GLN A 240 -2.74 -22.13 12.97
CA GLN A 240 -3.69 -22.05 11.88
C GLN A 240 -3.31 -23.00 10.73
N LEU A 241 -2.05 -23.00 10.31
CA LEU A 241 -1.57 -23.89 9.24
C LEU A 241 -1.73 -25.37 9.63
N VAL A 242 -1.45 -25.71 10.88
CA VAL A 242 -1.66 -27.05 11.44
C VAL A 242 -3.15 -27.40 11.42
N SER A 243 -4.01 -26.51 11.88
CA SER A 243 -5.46 -26.71 11.89
C SER A 243 -6.05 -26.88 10.47
N LEU A 244 -5.56 -26.12 9.51
CA LEU A 244 -6.06 -26.16 8.13
C LEU A 244 -5.57 -27.39 7.36
N PHE A 245 -4.32 -27.81 7.57
CA PHE A 245 -3.64 -28.73 6.64
C PHE A 245 -3.19 -30.05 7.25
N ASN A 246 -3.22 -30.23 8.58
CA ASN A 246 -3.07 -31.55 9.15
C ASN A 246 -4.30 -32.38 8.89
N THR A 247 -4.10 -33.66 8.58
CA THR A 247 -5.18 -34.58 8.23
C THR A 247 -5.04 -35.89 8.98
N SER A 248 -6.15 -36.58 9.23
CA SER A 248 -6.19 -37.89 9.88
C SER A 248 -5.43 -38.96 9.09
N ASP A 249 -5.31 -38.79 7.79
CA ASP A 249 -4.59 -39.70 6.88
C ASP A 249 -3.08 -39.41 6.78
N GLY A 250 -2.55 -38.56 7.65
CA GLY A 250 -1.11 -38.31 7.81
C GLY A 250 -0.58 -37.03 7.16
N GLY A 251 -1.48 -36.06 6.81
CA GLY A 251 -1.03 -34.71 6.47
C GLY A 251 -0.40 -34.04 7.68
N ARG A 252 0.75 -33.38 7.51
CA ARG A 252 1.49 -32.69 8.59
C ARG A 252 2.12 -31.40 8.12
N VAL A 253 1.95 -30.37 8.96
CA VAL A 253 2.70 -29.10 8.89
C VAL A 253 3.62 -29.04 10.11
N THR A 254 4.87 -28.66 9.89
CA THR A 254 5.87 -28.47 10.94
C THR A 254 6.64 -27.18 10.70
N CYS A 255 7.19 -26.61 11.75
CA CYS A 255 8.03 -25.42 11.64
C CYS A 255 9.39 -25.70 12.27
N TYR A 256 10.45 -25.45 11.52
CA TYR A 256 11.83 -25.63 11.96
C TYR A 256 12.62 -24.34 11.78
N SER A 257 13.57 -24.08 12.70
CA SER A 257 14.58 -23.06 12.43
C SER A 257 15.54 -23.58 11.36
N ASP A 258 16.07 -22.71 10.52
CA ASP A 258 17.01 -23.07 9.45
C ASP A 258 18.44 -23.29 10.02
N GLY A 259 18.56 -24.17 10.94
CA GLY A 259 19.57 -25.05 11.52
C GLY A 259 21.00 -24.58 11.81
N HIS A 260 21.46 -23.44 11.39
CA HIS A 260 22.80 -22.95 11.73
C HIS A 260 22.76 -21.50 12.20
N ASN A 261 22.62 -21.33 13.52
CA ASN A 261 22.56 -20.03 14.19
C ASN A 261 21.34 -19.20 13.75
N SER A 262 20.32 -19.13 14.55
CA SER A 262 19.13 -18.21 14.59
C SER A 262 19.04 -17.00 13.66
N ILE A 263 19.97 -16.83 12.75
CA ILE A 263 20.13 -15.71 11.80
C ILE A 263 19.32 -15.93 10.51
N TYR A 264 18.97 -17.18 10.17
CA TYR A 264 18.42 -17.53 8.84
C TYR A 264 16.90 -17.69 8.75
N GLY A 265 16.17 -17.60 9.87
CA GLY A 265 14.72 -17.64 9.86
C GLY A 265 14.13 -19.02 10.14
N TYR A 266 12.86 -19.15 9.81
CA TYR A 266 12.05 -20.35 10.05
C TYR A 266 11.45 -20.82 8.73
N LYS A 267 11.17 -22.15 8.66
CA LYS A 267 10.53 -22.78 7.50
C LYS A 267 9.30 -23.54 7.96
N TYR A 268 8.15 -23.22 7.38
CA TYR A 268 6.91 -23.98 7.50
C TYR A 268 6.92 -25.08 6.43
N TYR A 269 7.05 -26.32 6.85
CA TYR A 269 7.09 -27.50 5.99
C TYR A 269 5.72 -28.15 5.90
N PHE A 270 5.26 -28.39 4.69
CA PHE A 270 4.07 -29.14 4.37
C PHE A 270 4.53 -30.49 3.77
N ASN A 271 4.18 -31.60 4.38
CA ASN A 271 4.39 -32.89 3.73
C ASN A 271 3.49 -33.01 2.49
N ASN A 272 3.66 -34.07 1.70
CA ASN A 272 2.95 -34.21 0.44
C ASN A 272 1.42 -34.02 0.56
N LYS A 273 0.78 -34.65 1.54
CA LYS A 273 -0.68 -34.58 1.72
C LYS A 273 -1.13 -33.18 2.15
N SER A 274 -0.44 -32.57 3.12
CA SER A 274 -0.72 -31.19 3.55
C SER A 274 -0.44 -30.18 2.43
N PHE A 275 0.57 -30.44 1.59
CA PHE A 275 0.89 -29.56 0.49
C PHE A 275 -0.17 -29.59 -0.61
N ILE A 276 -0.66 -30.75 -1.00
CA ILE A 276 -1.77 -30.87 -1.95
C ILE A 276 -3.00 -30.13 -1.42
N LYS A 277 -3.37 -30.39 -0.16
CA LYS A 277 -4.50 -29.69 0.49
C LYS A 277 -4.30 -28.18 0.55
N MET A 278 -3.06 -27.72 0.76
CA MET A 278 -2.72 -26.29 0.72
C MET A 278 -2.92 -25.72 -0.69
N LEU A 279 -2.47 -26.41 -1.75
CA LEU A 279 -2.67 -25.97 -3.12
C LEU A 279 -4.16 -25.90 -3.49
N GLU A 280 -4.96 -26.87 -3.08
CA GLU A 280 -6.41 -26.84 -3.25
C GLU A 280 -7.04 -25.64 -2.53
N TYR A 281 -6.59 -25.34 -1.30
CA TYR A 281 -7.08 -24.21 -0.51
C TYR A 281 -6.76 -22.86 -1.12
N ILE A 282 -5.53 -22.67 -1.65
CA ILE A 282 -5.10 -21.40 -2.24
C ILE A 282 -5.57 -21.21 -3.69
N GLY A 283 -6.08 -22.28 -4.32
CA GLY A 283 -6.57 -22.29 -5.69
C GLY A 283 -5.48 -22.17 -6.75
N GLU A 284 -5.88 -21.78 -7.94
CA GLU A 284 -4.97 -21.70 -9.10
C GLU A 284 -3.89 -20.64 -8.95
N CYS A 285 -2.74 -20.89 -9.61
CA CYS A 285 -1.68 -19.90 -9.71
C CYS A 285 -2.13 -18.73 -10.60
N PRO A 286 -2.08 -17.49 -10.12
CA PRO A 286 -2.59 -16.35 -10.86
C PRO A 286 -1.71 -15.92 -12.04
N VAL A 287 -0.47 -16.39 -12.12
CA VAL A 287 0.52 -16.01 -13.14
C VAL A 287 1.33 -17.22 -13.62
N GLU A 288 1.65 -17.23 -14.90
CA GLU A 288 2.32 -18.37 -15.55
C GLU A 288 3.74 -18.59 -14.99
N SER A 289 4.48 -17.52 -14.73
CA SER A 289 5.87 -17.58 -14.25
C SER A 289 6.04 -18.36 -12.93
N TYR A 290 5.01 -18.44 -12.11
CA TYR A 290 5.04 -19.18 -10.84
C TYR A 290 4.30 -20.51 -10.86
N ARG A 291 3.72 -20.92 -12.00
CA ARG A 291 2.97 -22.15 -12.14
C ARG A 291 3.78 -23.40 -11.76
N TYR A 292 5.10 -23.36 -11.96
CA TYR A 292 5.99 -24.45 -11.54
C TYR A 292 5.92 -24.80 -10.05
N LYS A 293 5.52 -23.85 -9.18
CA LYS A 293 5.31 -24.07 -7.74
C LYS A 293 4.05 -24.92 -7.46
N TRP A 294 3.08 -24.94 -8.40
CA TRP A 294 1.81 -25.67 -8.31
C TRP A 294 1.86 -27.07 -8.91
N ILE A 295 2.92 -27.42 -9.65
CA ILE A 295 3.00 -28.72 -10.32
C ILE A 295 3.27 -29.82 -9.28
N THR A 296 2.31 -30.71 -9.09
CA THR A 296 2.41 -31.93 -8.30
C THR A 296 2.77 -33.13 -9.21
N LYS A 297 3.28 -34.24 -8.64
CA LYS A 297 3.68 -35.42 -9.43
C LYS A 297 2.56 -36.03 -10.27
N SER A 298 1.31 -35.78 -9.97
CA SER A 298 0.16 -36.34 -10.69
C SER A 298 -0.08 -35.75 -12.07
N GLU A 299 0.55 -34.63 -12.41
CA GLU A 299 0.37 -33.94 -13.71
C GLU A 299 1.42 -34.29 -14.77
N LYS A 300 2.22 -35.37 -14.55
CA LYS A 300 3.07 -35.94 -15.58
C LYS A 300 2.43 -37.24 -16.09
N ILE A 301 1.45 -37.10 -16.94
CA ILE A 301 1.05 -38.13 -17.89
C ILE A 301 1.38 -37.64 -19.29
#